data_9d8877c8e9605f81e88c3565b958c4a7
#
_entry.id   9d8877c8e9605f81e88c3565b958c4a7
#
_cell.length_a   1.000
_cell.length_b   1.000
_cell.length_c   1.000
_cell.angle_alpha   90.00
_cell.angle_beta   90.00
_cell.angle_gamma   90.00
#
_symmetry.space_group_name_H-M   'P 1'
#
loop_
_entity.id
_entity.type
_entity.pdbx_description
1 polymer ?
#
loop_
_entity_poly.entity_id
_entity_poly.type
_entity_poly.pdbx_seq_one_letter_code
_entity_poly.pdbx_strand_id
1 'polypeptide(L)'
;MKKNTIEKLSRNFGGSANREVRIITPDLIDEYITIYLNSYPAYKDLSDDGISGYKTKYINSMKNDENITFVGLFEDNNFIALMKIIDFSMNAFGKMQHSVGLMSLAVHPMHKKKGAALDMVRFFEAYAKETNAAVAMLLPFRIDFYRKMGYGYGSKLDEYRIPTVNLPKFDDISCIEIVY
;
A
#
# COMPACT_ATOMS: atom_id res chain seq x y z
N MET A 1 -1.94 -13.38 13.98
CA MET A 1 -1.73 -12.11 14.72
C MET A 1 -2.28 -10.91 13.96
N LYS A 2 -1.86 -10.62 12.73
CA LYS A 2 -2.29 -9.47 11.91
C LYS A 2 -3.80 -9.37 11.71
N LYS A 3 -4.46 -10.46 11.32
CA LYS A 3 -5.91 -10.51 11.10
C LYS A 3 -6.70 -10.10 12.35
N ASN A 4 -6.33 -10.65 13.49
CA ASN A 4 -7.00 -10.32 14.76
C ASN A 4 -6.81 -8.86 15.15
N THR A 5 -5.63 -8.28 14.88
CA THR A 5 -5.36 -6.85 15.11
C THR A 5 -6.26 -5.96 14.23
N ILE A 6 -6.40 -6.29 12.95
CA ILE A 6 -7.25 -5.54 12.03
C ILE A 6 -8.71 -5.65 12.44
N GLU A 7 -9.21 -6.84 12.77
CA GLU A 7 -10.59 -7.04 13.24
C GLU A 7 -10.88 -6.31 14.55
N LYS A 8 -9.92 -6.29 15.48
CA LYS A 8 -10.02 -5.53 16.74
C LYS A 8 -10.12 -4.01 16.46
N LEU A 9 -9.25 -3.49 15.61
CA LEU A 9 -9.24 -2.07 15.25
C LEU A 9 -10.48 -1.67 14.46
N SER A 10 -10.96 -2.54 13.57
CA SER A 10 -12.18 -2.30 12.79
C SER A 10 -13.40 -2.04 13.66
N ARG A 11 -13.55 -2.80 14.75
CA ARG A 11 -14.65 -2.66 15.71
C ARG A 11 -14.59 -1.36 16.53
N ASN A 12 -13.38 -0.83 16.74
CA ASN A 12 -13.11 0.33 17.57
C ASN A 12 -12.74 1.56 16.75
N PHE A 13 -12.82 1.47 15.42
CA PHE A 13 -12.47 2.57 14.54
C PHE A 13 -13.51 3.67 14.62
N GLY A 14 -13.13 4.78 15.28
CA GLY A 14 -14.00 5.95 15.52
C GLY A 14 -14.15 6.88 14.32
N GLY A 15 -14.19 6.33 13.10
CA GLY A 15 -14.54 7.03 11.87
C GLY A 15 -16.01 7.50 11.89
N SER A 16 -16.50 8.00 10.77
CA SER A 16 -17.93 8.35 10.61
C SER A 16 -18.80 7.16 10.98
N ALA A 17 -19.96 7.40 11.60
CA ALA A 17 -20.78 6.41 12.29
C ALA A 17 -21.16 5.13 11.49
N ASN A 18 -21.02 5.15 10.16
CA ASN A 18 -21.37 4.04 9.27
C ASN A 18 -20.17 3.47 8.50
N ARG A 19 -18.93 3.76 8.96
CA ARG A 19 -17.70 3.29 8.27
C ARG A 19 -16.99 2.23 9.08
N GLU A 20 -16.54 1.19 8.39
CA GLU A 20 -15.69 0.16 8.96
C GLU A 20 -14.59 -0.27 7.99
N VAL A 21 -13.45 -0.73 8.53
CA VAL A 21 -12.36 -1.29 7.75
C VAL A 21 -12.42 -2.81 7.81
N ARG A 22 -12.39 -3.48 6.65
CA ARG A 22 -12.41 -4.95 6.55
C ARG A 22 -11.18 -5.43 5.77
N ILE A 23 -10.76 -6.65 6.06
CA ILE A 23 -9.80 -7.36 5.21
C ILE A 23 -10.50 -7.72 3.90
N ILE A 24 -9.82 -7.46 2.79
CA ILE A 24 -10.30 -7.80 1.45
C ILE A 24 -9.86 -9.23 1.12
N THR A 25 -10.82 -10.01 0.69
CA THR A 25 -10.66 -11.39 0.25
C THR A 25 -10.88 -11.50 -1.27
N PRO A 26 -10.45 -12.60 -1.92
CA PRO A 26 -10.55 -12.76 -3.37
C PRO A 26 -11.94 -12.61 -3.99
N ASP A 27 -12.99 -12.79 -3.22
CA ASP A 27 -14.39 -12.60 -3.65
C ASP A 27 -14.73 -11.12 -3.97
N LEU A 28 -13.98 -10.17 -3.41
CA LEU A 28 -14.13 -8.73 -3.66
C LEU A 28 -13.14 -8.21 -4.72
N ILE A 29 -12.55 -9.10 -5.52
CA ILE A 29 -11.48 -8.70 -6.44
C ILE A 29 -11.98 -7.74 -7.54
N ASP A 30 -13.21 -7.90 -7.98
CA ASP A 30 -13.77 -7.10 -9.06
C ASP A 30 -13.96 -5.64 -8.62
N GLU A 31 -14.52 -5.43 -7.46
CA GLU A 31 -14.66 -4.11 -6.85
C GLU A 31 -13.30 -3.51 -6.52
N TYR A 32 -12.39 -4.32 -5.98
CA TYR A 32 -11.02 -3.89 -5.68
C TYR A 32 -10.32 -3.35 -6.93
N ILE A 33 -10.34 -4.11 -8.03
CA ILE A 33 -9.70 -3.73 -9.29
C ILE A 33 -10.37 -2.48 -9.87
N THR A 34 -11.69 -2.38 -9.80
CA THR A 34 -12.42 -1.19 -10.26
C THR A 34 -11.96 0.07 -9.54
N ILE A 35 -11.91 0.06 -8.21
CA ILE A 35 -11.43 1.22 -7.43
C ILE A 35 -9.95 1.51 -7.73
N TYR A 36 -9.13 0.46 -7.79
CA TYR A 36 -7.69 0.58 -8.02
C TYR A 36 -7.37 1.21 -9.38
N LEU A 37 -7.94 0.69 -10.47
CA LEU A 37 -7.68 1.18 -11.83
C LEU A 37 -8.22 2.59 -12.05
N ASN A 38 -9.37 2.93 -11.49
CA ASN A 38 -9.92 4.29 -11.53
C ASN A 38 -9.08 5.33 -10.76
N SER A 39 -8.29 4.87 -9.80
CA SER A 39 -7.41 5.75 -9.01
C SER A 39 -6.00 5.86 -9.58
N TYR A 40 -5.54 4.84 -10.29
CA TYR A 40 -4.20 4.73 -10.87
C TYR A 40 -4.25 4.36 -12.36
N PRO A 41 -4.86 5.17 -13.23
CA PRO A 41 -5.02 4.81 -14.65
C PRO A 41 -3.71 4.92 -15.44
N ALA A 42 -2.77 5.75 -15.02
CA ALA A 42 -1.51 5.94 -15.72
C ALA A 42 -0.67 4.65 -15.71
N TYR A 43 -0.12 4.31 -16.87
CA TYR A 43 0.74 3.13 -17.06
C TYR A 43 0.03 1.78 -16.79
N LYS A 44 -1.30 1.73 -16.90
CA LYS A 44 -2.08 0.49 -16.74
C LYS A 44 -2.62 0.05 -18.08
N ASP A 45 -2.56 -1.25 -18.30
CA ASP A 45 -3.29 -1.89 -19.38
C ASP A 45 -4.74 -2.08 -18.94
N LEU A 46 -5.66 -1.38 -19.62
CA LEU A 46 -7.09 -1.41 -19.35
C LEU A 46 -7.86 -2.33 -20.31
N SER A 47 -7.15 -3.13 -21.14
CA SER A 47 -7.77 -4.20 -21.91
C SER A 47 -8.33 -5.28 -20.98
N ASP A 48 -9.22 -6.12 -21.50
CA ASP A 48 -9.79 -7.25 -20.75
C ASP A 48 -8.69 -8.20 -20.26
N ASP A 49 -7.67 -8.43 -21.07
CA ASP A 49 -6.50 -9.25 -20.70
C ASP A 49 -5.67 -8.59 -19.61
N GLY A 50 -5.43 -7.29 -19.70
CA GLY A 50 -4.71 -6.52 -18.67
C GLY A 50 -5.47 -6.53 -17.34
N ILE A 51 -6.78 -6.30 -17.37
CA ILE A 51 -7.64 -6.35 -16.16
C ILE A 51 -7.61 -7.75 -15.54
N SER A 52 -7.73 -8.81 -16.35
CA SER A 52 -7.63 -10.21 -15.91
C SER A 52 -6.26 -10.51 -15.28
N GLY A 53 -5.19 -10.00 -15.87
CA GLY A 53 -3.84 -10.09 -15.35
C GLY A 53 -3.70 -9.44 -13.96
N TYR A 54 -4.28 -8.24 -13.75
CA TYR A 54 -4.29 -7.60 -12.44
C TYR A 54 -5.08 -8.39 -11.41
N LYS A 55 -6.28 -8.92 -11.76
CA LYS A 55 -7.07 -9.77 -10.86
C LYS A 55 -6.26 -10.97 -10.40
N THR A 56 -5.67 -11.71 -11.34
CA THR A 56 -4.83 -12.88 -11.05
C THR A 56 -3.65 -12.53 -10.13
N LYS A 57 -2.93 -11.46 -10.45
CA LYS A 57 -1.80 -10.98 -9.64
C LYS A 57 -2.21 -10.67 -8.20
N TYR A 58 -3.31 -9.95 -8.01
CA TYR A 58 -3.75 -9.56 -6.68
C TYR A 58 -4.34 -10.71 -5.89
N ILE A 59 -5.09 -11.62 -6.52
CA ILE A 59 -5.56 -12.86 -5.88
C ILE A 59 -4.38 -13.69 -5.38
N ASN A 60 -3.34 -13.84 -6.20
CA ASN A 60 -2.14 -14.57 -5.82
C ASN A 60 -1.42 -13.89 -4.65
N SER A 61 -1.31 -12.56 -4.66
CA SER A 61 -0.71 -11.83 -3.54
C SER A 61 -1.55 -11.96 -2.25
N MET A 62 -2.89 -11.89 -2.34
CA MET A 62 -3.77 -12.10 -1.18
C MET A 62 -3.63 -13.48 -0.54
N LYS A 63 -3.33 -14.51 -1.37
CA LYS A 63 -3.23 -15.90 -0.91
C LYS A 63 -1.84 -16.28 -0.38
N ASN A 64 -0.79 -15.73 -1.01
CA ASN A 64 0.56 -16.25 -0.85
C ASN A 64 1.52 -15.27 -0.18
N ASP A 65 1.17 -13.99 -0.06
CA ASP A 65 2.05 -12.97 0.51
C ASP A 65 1.65 -12.67 1.95
N GLU A 66 2.35 -13.32 2.88
CA GLU A 66 2.08 -13.15 4.31
C GLU A 66 2.40 -11.74 4.84
N ASN A 67 3.20 -10.97 4.12
CA ASN A 67 3.61 -9.64 4.54
C ASN A 67 2.67 -8.54 4.06
N ILE A 68 1.78 -8.83 3.12
CA ILE A 68 0.84 -7.86 2.57
C ILE A 68 -0.58 -8.18 3.04
N THR A 69 -1.24 -7.21 3.62
CA THR A 69 -2.66 -7.29 3.97
C THR A 69 -3.45 -6.28 3.16
N PHE A 70 -4.45 -6.76 2.45
CA PHE A 70 -5.36 -5.93 1.68
C PHE A 70 -6.52 -5.52 2.57
N VAL A 71 -6.78 -4.23 2.70
CA VAL A 71 -7.87 -3.71 3.53
C VAL A 71 -8.73 -2.72 2.75
N GLY A 72 -10.01 -2.73 3.02
CA GLY A 72 -11.00 -1.86 2.41
C GLY A 72 -11.81 -1.11 3.44
N LEU A 73 -12.19 0.12 3.12
CA LEU A 73 -13.15 0.92 3.87
C LEU A 73 -14.53 0.72 3.27
N PHE A 74 -15.47 0.39 4.12
CA PHE A 74 -16.89 0.23 3.77
C PHE A 74 -17.71 1.32 4.44
N GLU A 75 -18.65 1.89 3.71
CA GLU A 75 -19.66 2.84 4.19
C GLU A 75 -21.03 2.27 3.85
N ASP A 76 -21.87 1.99 4.85
CA ASP A 76 -23.17 1.32 4.67
C ASP A 76 -23.06 0.04 3.81
N ASN A 77 -22.07 -0.80 4.08
CA ASN A 77 -21.69 -2.00 3.32
C ASN A 77 -21.17 -1.76 1.88
N ASN A 78 -21.08 -0.54 1.39
CA ASN A 78 -20.48 -0.24 0.10
C ASN A 78 -18.96 -0.12 0.22
N PHE A 79 -18.22 -0.80 -0.63
CA PHE A 79 -16.76 -0.74 -0.68
C PHE A 79 -16.32 0.58 -1.33
N ILE A 80 -15.78 1.53 -0.54
CA ILE A 80 -15.51 2.91 -0.98
C ILE A 80 -14.05 3.29 -1.08
N ALA A 81 -13.15 2.59 -0.39
CA ALA A 81 -11.71 2.86 -0.47
C ALA A 81 -10.91 1.61 -0.14
N LEU A 82 -9.67 1.57 -0.61
CA LEU A 82 -8.74 0.46 -0.39
C LEU A 82 -7.34 0.96 -0.08
N MET A 83 -6.56 0.11 0.58
CA MET A 83 -5.10 0.21 0.68
C MET A 83 -4.49 -1.16 0.95
N LYS A 84 -3.17 -1.24 0.85
CA LYS A 84 -2.39 -2.37 1.33
C LYS A 84 -1.56 -1.95 2.53
N ILE A 85 -1.50 -2.80 3.52
CA ILE A 85 -0.57 -2.69 4.64
C ILE A 85 0.53 -3.72 4.42
N ILE A 86 1.78 -3.28 4.47
CA ILE A 86 2.95 -4.14 4.32
C ILE A 86 3.67 -4.16 5.65
N ASP A 87 3.87 -5.36 6.20
CA ASP A 87 4.70 -5.56 7.37
C ASP A 87 6.11 -5.98 6.92
N PHE A 88 7.12 -5.33 7.45
CA PHE A 88 8.51 -5.64 7.12
C PHE A 88 9.44 -5.33 8.30
N SER A 89 10.66 -5.82 8.22
CA SER A 89 11.72 -5.48 9.15
C SER A 89 12.72 -4.57 8.46
N MET A 90 13.14 -3.51 9.14
CA MET A 90 14.18 -2.62 8.65
C MET A 90 15.29 -2.46 9.69
N ASN A 91 16.50 -2.24 9.23
CA ASN A 91 17.61 -1.90 10.12
C ASN A 91 17.50 -0.42 10.49
N ALA A 92 17.23 -0.15 11.77
CA ALA A 92 17.24 1.17 12.34
C ALA A 92 18.37 1.26 13.39
N PHE A 93 19.41 2.00 13.06
CA PHE A 93 20.58 2.20 13.94
C PHE A 93 21.23 0.89 14.41
N GLY A 94 21.42 -0.06 13.49
CA GLY A 94 22.07 -1.34 13.79
C GLY A 94 21.16 -2.40 14.41
N LYS A 95 19.86 -2.13 14.58
CA LYS A 95 18.88 -3.08 15.09
C LYS A 95 17.76 -3.31 14.10
N MET A 96 17.41 -4.57 13.88
CA MET A 96 16.23 -4.91 13.09
C MET A 96 14.97 -4.55 13.87
N GLN A 97 14.13 -3.71 13.27
CA GLN A 97 12.89 -3.20 13.86
C GLN A 97 11.71 -3.55 12.95
N HIS A 98 10.60 -3.98 13.57
CA HIS A 98 9.34 -4.10 12.84
C HIS A 98 8.87 -2.72 12.37
N SER A 99 8.45 -2.66 11.12
CA SER A 99 7.99 -1.44 10.46
C SER A 99 6.81 -1.77 9.56
N VAL A 100 6.01 -0.78 9.26
CA VAL A 100 4.83 -0.95 8.40
C VAL A 100 4.82 0.05 7.25
N GLY A 101 4.35 -0.40 6.09
CA GLY A 101 4.21 0.41 4.89
C GLY A 101 2.75 0.53 4.47
N LEU A 102 2.35 1.72 4.04
CA LEU A 102 1.08 1.96 3.35
C LEU A 102 1.34 2.04 1.85
N MET A 103 0.61 1.23 1.09
CA MET A 103 0.68 1.20 -0.37
C MET A 103 -0.70 1.22 -1.01
N SER A 104 -0.79 1.78 -2.21
CA SER A 104 -1.99 1.71 -3.07
C SER A 104 -3.25 2.30 -2.43
N LEU A 105 -3.15 3.37 -1.64
CA LEU A 105 -4.33 4.05 -1.11
C LEU A 105 -5.17 4.62 -2.26
N ALA A 106 -6.39 4.11 -2.40
CA ALA A 106 -7.31 4.51 -3.46
C ALA A 106 -8.72 4.71 -2.90
N VAL A 107 -9.44 5.70 -3.45
CA VAL A 107 -10.81 6.01 -3.08
C VAL A 107 -11.68 5.96 -4.33
N HIS A 108 -12.80 5.27 -4.23
CA HIS A 108 -13.80 5.20 -5.30
C HIS A 108 -14.18 6.63 -5.77
N PRO A 109 -14.24 6.93 -7.07
CA PRO A 109 -14.46 8.29 -7.58
C PRO A 109 -15.66 9.01 -6.97
N MET A 110 -16.78 8.32 -6.76
CA MET A 110 -18.01 8.86 -6.18
C MET A 110 -17.90 9.21 -4.68
N HIS A 111 -16.88 8.72 -4.00
CA HIS A 111 -16.64 8.93 -2.56
C HIS A 111 -15.42 9.82 -2.27
N LYS A 112 -14.80 10.41 -3.31
CA LYS A 112 -13.70 11.37 -3.16
C LYS A 112 -14.13 12.62 -2.39
N LYS A 113 -13.18 13.23 -1.67
CA LYS A 113 -13.38 14.46 -0.86
C LYS A 113 -14.37 14.33 0.29
N LYS A 114 -14.75 13.12 0.69
CA LYS A 114 -15.64 12.82 1.83
C LYS A 114 -14.90 12.22 3.04
N GLY A 115 -13.57 12.40 3.13
CA GLY A 115 -12.76 11.93 4.27
C GLY A 115 -12.28 10.48 4.20
N ALA A 116 -12.72 9.66 3.23
CA ALA A 116 -12.38 8.23 3.17
C ALA A 116 -10.85 7.96 3.18
N ALA A 117 -10.05 8.74 2.44
CA ALA A 117 -8.59 8.60 2.47
C ALA A 117 -8.00 8.95 3.84
N LEU A 118 -8.54 9.94 4.53
CA LEU A 118 -8.11 10.31 5.88
C LEU A 118 -8.42 9.18 6.87
N ASP A 119 -9.60 8.59 6.79
CA ASP A 119 -9.99 7.47 7.65
C ASP A 119 -9.07 6.26 7.44
N MET A 120 -8.72 5.95 6.17
CA MET A 120 -7.78 4.86 5.87
C MET A 120 -6.38 5.13 6.44
N VAL A 121 -5.87 6.36 6.37
CA VAL A 121 -4.57 6.69 6.95
C VAL A 121 -4.61 6.62 8.48
N ARG A 122 -5.66 7.12 9.12
CA ARG A 122 -5.84 6.98 10.57
C ARG A 122 -5.91 5.53 11.01
N PHE A 123 -6.57 4.68 10.23
CA PHE A 123 -6.58 3.23 10.49
C PHE A 123 -5.17 2.63 10.39
N PHE A 124 -4.40 3.02 9.37
CA PHE A 124 -3.00 2.60 9.21
C PHE A 124 -2.13 3.04 10.39
N GLU A 125 -2.28 4.25 10.88
CA GLU A 125 -1.57 4.76 12.06
C GLU A 125 -1.95 3.99 13.33
N ALA A 126 -3.24 3.69 13.51
CA ALA A 126 -3.71 2.85 14.61
C ALA A 126 -3.13 1.43 14.54
N TYR A 127 -3.04 0.85 13.32
CA TYR A 127 -2.41 -0.43 13.10
C TYR A 127 -0.91 -0.40 13.43
N ALA A 128 -0.18 0.60 12.96
CA ALA A 128 1.23 0.79 13.30
C ALA A 128 1.47 0.85 14.81
N LYS A 129 0.62 1.60 15.51
CA LYS A 129 0.68 1.72 16.99
C LYS A 129 0.37 0.40 17.69
N GLU A 130 -0.68 -0.29 17.29
CA GLU A 130 -1.10 -1.56 17.92
C GLU A 130 -0.07 -2.68 17.69
N THR A 131 0.64 -2.65 16.58
CA THR A 131 1.70 -3.62 16.25
C THR A 131 3.09 -3.22 16.76
N ASN A 132 3.19 -2.11 17.48
CA ASN A 132 4.46 -1.54 17.95
C ASN A 132 5.48 -1.35 16.82
N ALA A 133 5.03 -0.90 15.64
CA ALA A 133 5.91 -0.60 14.54
C ALA A 133 6.81 0.59 14.88
N ALA A 134 8.12 0.44 14.69
CA ALA A 134 9.09 1.50 14.94
C ALA A 134 8.94 2.65 13.94
N VAL A 135 8.54 2.33 12.70
CA VAL A 135 8.34 3.31 11.63
C VAL A 135 7.10 2.94 10.82
N ALA A 136 6.29 3.95 10.50
CA ALA A 136 5.20 3.88 9.53
C ALA A 136 5.60 4.67 8.28
N MET A 137 5.67 4.00 7.13
CA MET A 137 6.22 4.55 5.89
C MET A 137 5.18 4.56 4.76
N LEU A 138 5.35 5.49 3.85
CA LEU A 138 4.58 5.52 2.59
C LEU A 138 5.35 6.25 1.48
N LEU A 139 5.02 5.95 0.23
CA LEU A 139 5.46 6.73 -0.92
C LEU A 139 4.31 7.66 -1.34
N PRO A 140 4.41 8.98 -1.11
CA PRO A 140 3.30 9.89 -1.32
C PRO A 140 3.14 10.25 -2.80
N PHE A 141 1.92 10.18 -3.33
CA PHE A 141 1.58 10.84 -4.60
C PHE A 141 1.19 12.33 -4.38
N ARG A 142 0.80 12.69 -3.16
CA ARG A 142 0.48 14.06 -2.72
C ARG A 142 1.13 14.33 -1.37
N ILE A 143 2.26 14.97 -1.39
CA ILE A 143 3.07 15.29 -0.21
C ILE A 143 2.29 16.15 0.79
N ASP A 144 1.58 17.19 0.32
CA ASP A 144 0.79 18.10 1.12
C ASP A 144 -0.29 17.41 1.96
N PHE A 145 -0.90 16.35 1.40
CA PHE A 145 -1.92 15.57 2.08
C PHE A 145 -1.35 14.85 3.31
N TYR A 146 -0.24 14.14 3.16
CA TYR A 146 0.37 13.39 4.26
C TYR A 146 1.09 14.30 5.27
N ARG A 147 1.67 15.41 4.83
CA ARG A 147 2.24 16.40 5.76
C ARG A 147 1.22 16.98 6.72
N LYS A 148 -0.01 17.24 6.28
CA LYS A 148 -1.11 17.69 7.16
C LYS A 148 -1.49 16.66 8.22
N MET A 149 -1.13 15.39 8.02
CA MET A 149 -1.33 14.29 8.97
C MET A 149 -0.09 13.99 9.82
N GLY A 150 0.95 14.83 9.77
CA GLY A 150 2.13 14.69 10.59
C GLY A 150 3.28 13.86 9.98
N TYR A 151 3.14 13.40 8.72
CA TYR A 151 4.24 12.71 8.07
C TYR A 151 5.38 13.65 7.69
N GLY A 152 6.60 13.25 8.03
CA GLY A 152 7.83 13.92 7.63
C GLY A 152 8.47 13.27 6.40
N TYR A 153 9.54 13.87 5.91
CA TYR A 153 10.39 13.25 4.90
C TYR A 153 11.31 12.22 5.56
N GLY A 154 11.33 11.00 5.03
CA GLY A 154 12.28 9.97 5.42
C GLY A 154 13.56 10.06 4.59
N SER A 155 13.59 9.37 3.46
CA SER A 155 14.69 9.39 2.50
C SER A 155 14.28 10.05 1.20
N LYS A 156 15.27 10.55 0.44
CA LYS A 156 15.08 10.93 -0.95
C LYS A 156 15.38 9.72 -1.83
N LEU A 157 14.63 9.57 -2.91
CA LEU A 157 14.92 8.63 -3.98
C LEU A 157 15.43 9.46 -5.17
N ASP A 158 16.67 9.23 -5.55
CA ASP A 158 17.26 9.85 -6.74
C ASP A 158 17.24 8.81 -7.87
N GLU A 159 16.69 9.17 -9.02
CA GLU A 159 16.66 8.34 -10.22
C GLU A 159 17.72 8.85 -11.22
N TYR A 160 18.68 8.00 -11.57
CA TYR A 160 19.67 8.29 -12.58
C TYR A 160 19.36 7.50 -13.84
N ARG A 161 19.17 8.19 -14.96
CA ARG A 161 18.98 7.59 -16.29
C ARG A 161 20.25 7.80 -17.09
N ILE A 162 21.04 6.74 -17.20
CA ILE A 162 22.30 6.77 -17.92
C ILE A 162 22.15 5.89 -19.17
N PRO A 163 22.31 6.45 -20.39
CA PRO A 163 22.40 5.62 -21.58
C PRO A 163 23.56 4.62 -21.45
N THR A 164 23.35 3.38 -21.84
CA THR A 164 24.35 2.30 -21.69
C THR A 164 25.67 2.60 -22.39
N VAL A 165 25.63 3.40 -23.46
CA VAL A 165 26.84 3.87 -24.19
C VAL A 165 27.76 4.73 -23.32
N ASN A 166 27.22 5.38 -22.28
CA ASN A 166 27.96 6.24 -21.35
C ASN A 166 28.45 5.48 -20.09
N LEU A 167 28.13 4.20 -19.98
CA LEU A 167 28.68 3.38 -18.90
C LEU A 167 30.15 3.04 -19.18
N PRO A 168 30.99 3.07 -18.15
CA PRO A 168 32.40 2.64 -18.32
C PRO A 168 32.44 1.18 -18.78
N LYS A 169 33.36 0.91 -19.71
CA LYS A 169 33.64 -0.46 -20.12
C LYS A 169 34.72 -1.00 -19.18
N PHE A 170 34.49 -2.17 -18.66
CA PHE A 170 35.44 -2.89 -17.83
C PHE A 170 35.94 -4.11 -18.60
N ASP A 171 37.26 -4.31 -18.62
CA ASP A 171 37.89 -5.47 -19.25
C ASP A 171 37.77 -6.72 -18.35
N ASP A 172 37.67 -6.52 -17.04
CA ASP A 172 37.47 -7.57 -16.05
C ASP A 172 36.13 -7.41 -15.34
N ILE A 173 35.25 -8.40 -15.54
CA ILE A 173 33.92 -8.49 -14.89
C ILE A 173 33.86 -9.63 -13.87
N SER A 174 34.99 -10.25 -13.52
CA SER A 174 35.02 -11.39 -12.59
C SER A 174 34.51 -11.06 -11.18
N CYS A 175 34.50 -9.76 -10.81
CA CYS A 175 34.00 -9.30 -9.55
C CYS A 175 32.49 -8.98 -9.56
N ILE A 176 31.78 -9.15 -10.69
CA ILE A 176 30.36 -8.87 -10.82
C ILE A 176 29.57 -10.15 -10.58
N GLU A 177 28.78 -10.17 -9.52
CA GLU A 177 27.83 -11.23 -9.24
C GLU A 177 26.43 -10.76 -9.68
N ILE A 178 25.75 -11.58 -10.50
CA ILE A 178 24.34 -11.33 -10.86
C ILE A 178 23.48 -12.04 -9.84
N VAL A 179 22.78 -11.25 -9.04
CA VAL A 179 21.80 -11.76 -8.06
C VAL A 179 20.39 -11.63 -8.67
N TYR A 180 19.66 -12.76 -8.77
CA TYR A 180 18.31 -12.83 -9.31
C TYR A 180 17.25 -12.82 -8.19
#